data_4735d6dd8a0a901955b1519bc7021759
#
_entry.id   4735d6dd8a0a901955b1519bc7021759
#
_cell.length_a   1.000
_cell.length_b   1.000
_cell.length_c   1.000
_cell.angle_alpha   90.00
_cell.angle_beta   90.00
_cell.angle_gamma   90.00
#
_symmetry.space_group_name_H-M   'P 1'
#
loop_
_entity.id
_entity.type
_entity.pdbx_description
1 polymer ?
#
loop_
_entity_poly.entity_id
_entity_poly.type
_entity_poly.pdbx_seq_one_letter_code
_entity_poly.pdbx_strand_id
1 'polypeptide(L)'
;MELLQLRYFYESAMEGSFSKIARKYMVPVSSVSASVKRLEQEIGTELFARTGNRILLTEKGRQFLTAVGDSLAQLDTGVNRLLSGQSTKGTLSILARCTRETLTWYIMKFHQLYPSVCFKLTFDDLPENYDRYDLIVSDPEEGFGDYMSFQWRNFAMHVVAAETEPLCRGTVTLSQLKEHLFVITSSQRGGFKLFAQACKQRGFAPKVLLECDDYRCRNRALNMGGCLGLNVGNDDDTRLPGLR
;
A
#
# COMPACT_ATOMS: atom_id res chain seq x y z
N MET A 1 -26.25 7.47 -11.62
CA MET A 1 -25.04 6.76 -11.11
C MET A 1 -25.35 5.26 -11.07
N GLU A 2 -24.63 4.49 -11.87
CA GLU A 2 -24.83 3.07 -12.04
C GLU A 2 -23.70 2.28 -11.38
N LEU A 3 -23.98 1.08 -10.87
CA LEU A 3 -22.99 0.22 -10.20
C LEU A 3 -21.78 -0.09 -11.11
N LEU A 4 -22.02 -0.29 -12.40
CA LEU A 4 -20.96 -0.56 -13.37
C LEU A 4 -20.02 0.64 -13.57
N GLN A 5 -20.57 1.87 -13.53
CA GLN A 5 -19.75 3.09 -13.58
C GLN A 5 -18.82 3.20 -12.36
N LEU A 6 -19.32 2.86 -11.16
CA LEU A 6 -18.55 2.83 -9.94
C LEU A 6 -17.44 1.76 -9.98
N ARG A 7 -17.76 0.56 -10.49
CA ARG A 7 -16.76 -0.51 -10.67
C ARG A 7 -15.67 -0.08 -11.67
N TYR A 8 -16.04 0.46 -12.81
CA TYR A 8 -15.05 0.94 -13.79
C TYR A 8 -14.17 2.05 -13.22
N PHE A 9 -14.75 3.01 -12.50
CA PHE A 9 -13.98 4.03 -11.81
C PHE A 9 -13.00 3.42 -10.82
N TYR A 10 -13.49 2.62 -9.88
CA TYR A 10 -12.70 2.02 -8.81
C TYR A 10 -11.53 1.18 -9.35
N GLU A 11 -11.83 0.24 -10.25
CA GLU A 11 -10.80 -0.65 -10.81
C GLU A 11 -9.81 0.11 -11.70
N SER A 12 -10.27 1.11 -12.47
CA SER A 12 -9.36 1.94 -13.26
C SER A 12 -8.42 2.77 -12.39
N ALA A 13 -8.89 3.22 -11.24
CA ALA A 13 -8.08 3.93 -10.26
C ALA A 13 -7.00 3.02 -9.65
N MET A 14 -7.37 1.80 -9.30
CA MET A 14 -6.45 0.81 -8.73
C MET A 14 -5.38 0.36 -9.74
N GLU A 15 -5.74 0.19 -11.01
CA GLU A 15 -4.84 -0.27 -12.07
C GLU A 15 -4.08 0.86 -12.79
N GLY A 16 -4.49 2.11 -12.60
CA GLY A 16 -3.95 3.28 -13.32
C GLY A 16 -4.17 3.23 -14.84
N SER A 17 -5.17 2.44 -15.33
CA SER A 17 -5.33 2.16 -16.75
C SER A 17 -6.74 1.74 -17.15
N PHE A 18 -7.39 2.53 -18.00
CA PHE A 18 -8.66 2.12 -18.64
C PHE A 18 -8.51 0.91 -19.57
N SER A 19 -7.35 0.77 -20.23
CA SER A 19 -7.11 -0.33 -21.17
C SER A 19 -7.03 -1.69 -20.48
N LYS A 20 -6.49 -1.76 -19.27
CA LYS A 20 -6.46 -3.00 -18.49
C LYS A 20 -7.87 -3.42 -18.09
N ILE A 21 -8.70 -2.47 -17.67
CA ILE A 21 -10.09 -2.72 -17.27
C ILE A 21 -10.94 -3.11 -18.46
N ALA A 22 -10.78 -2.43 -19.61
CA ALA A 22 -11.45 -2.79 -20.83
C ALA A 22 -11.17 -4.25 -21.26
N ARG A 23 -9.92 -4.71 -21.14
CA ARG A 23 -9.55 -6.11 -21.37
C ARG A 23 -10.21 -7.08 -20.37
N LYS A 24 -10.18 -6.73 -19.08
CA LYS A 24 -10.80 -7.55 -18.02
C LYS A 24 -12.29 -7.76 -18.26
N TYR A 25 -12.99 -6.72 -18.68
CA TYR A 25 -14.44 -6.77 -18.93
C TYR A 25 -14.81 -7.12 -20.38
N MET A 26 -13.82 -7.38 -21.25
CA MET A 26 -14.01 -7.70 -22.67
C MET A 26 -14.85 -6.64 -23.43
N VAL A 27 -14.59 -5.38 -23.15
CA VAL A 27 -15.27 -4.22 -23.78
C VAL A 27 -14.26 -3.27 -24.42
N PRO A 28 -14.68 -2.43 -25.38
CA PRO A 28 -13.82 -1.37 -25.91
C PRO A 28 -13.34 -0.39 -24.83
N VAL A 29 -12.11 0.13 -24.96
CA VAL A 29 -11.56 1.13 -24.03
C VAL A 29 -12.42 2.39 -23.96
N SER A 30 -13.00 2.77 -25.10
CA SER A 30 -13.95 3.89 -25.20
C SER A 30 -15.19 3.70 -24.31
N SER A 31 -15.65 2.48 -24.13
CA SER A 31 -16.81 2.17 -23.27
C SER A 31 -16.50 2.42 -21.80
N VAL A 32 -15.32 2.01 -21.33
CA VAL A 32 -14.86 2.25 -19.95
C VAL A 32 -14.67 3.75 -19.71
N SER A 33 -13.96 4.44 -20.60
CA SER A 33 -13.69 5.87 -20.46
C SER A 33 -14.96 6.71 -20.55
N ALA A 34 -15.92 6.37 -21.44
CA ALA A 34 -17.20 7.04 -21.54
C ALA A 34 -18.08 6.81 -20.31
N SER A 35 -18.04 5.62 -19.73
CA SER A 35 -18.76 5.28 -18.51
C SER A 35 -18.25 6.10 -17.30
N VAL A 36 -16.95 6.19 -17.14
CA VAL A 36 -16.32 7.04 -16.10
C VAL A 36 -16.62 8.51 -16.34
N LYS A 37 -16.54 8.99 -17.59
CA LYS A 37 -16.89 10.38 -17.93
C LYS A 37 -18.35 10.72 -17.59
N ARG A 38 -19.30 9.81 -17.83
CA ARG A 38 -20.69 10.00 -17.40
C ARG A 38 -20.84 10.12 -15.89
N LEU A 39 -20.08 9.28 -15.14
CA LEU A 39 -20.03 9.37 -13.68
C LEU A 39 -19.51 10.74 -13.21
N GLU A 40 -18.41 11.23 -13.80
CA GLU A 40 -17.85 12.55 -13.52
C GLU A 40 -18.82 13.68 -13.82
N GLN A 41 -19.56 13.60 -14.95
CA GLN A 41 -20.59 14.56 -15.32
C GLN A 41 -21.76 14.56 -14.33
N GLU A 42 -22.22 13.40 -13.88
CA GLU A 42 -23.31 13.27 -12.93
C GLU A 42 -22.93 13.82 -11.54
N ILE A 43 -21.68 13.60 -11.10
CA ILE A 43 -21.16 14.13 -9.83
C ILE A 43 -20.78 15.60 -9.94
N GLY A 44 -20.58 16.12 -11.16
CA GLY A 44 -20.13 17.49 -11.41
C GLY A 44 -18.65 17.72 -11.07
N THR A 45 -17.84 16.67 -11.11
CA THR A 45 -16.43 16.75 -10.68
C THR A 45 -15.57 15.76 -11.46
N GLU A 46 -14.39 16.20 -11.89
CA GLU A 46 -13.39 15.31 -12.48
C GLU A 46 -12.72 14.46 -11.39
N LEU A 47 -12.75 13.15 -11.59
CA LEU A 47 -12.16 12.16 -10.71
C LEU A 47 -10.75 11.76 -11.19
N PHE A 48 -10.51 11.85 -12.51
CA PHE A 48 -9.21 11.61 -13.11
C PHE A 48 -8.65 12.85 -13.80
N ALA A 49 -7.36 13.11 -13.61
CA ALA A 49 -6.56 13.99 -14.44
C ALA A 49 -5.89 13.16 -15.56
N ARG A 50 -5.88 13.68 -16.78
CA ARG A 50 -5.19 13.07 -17.93
C ARG A 50 -3.79 13.67 -18.08
N THR A 51 -2.76 12.85 -17.93
CA THR A 51 -1.38 13.27 -18.16
C THR A 51 -0.78 12.34 -19.21
N GLY A 52 -0.84 12.77 -20.47
CA GLY A 52 -0.40 11.95 -21.60
C GLY A 52 -1.22 10.66 -21.72
N ASN A 53 -0.54 9.52 -21.69
CA ASN A 53 -1.15 8.19 -21.84
C ASN A 53 -1.52 7.52 -20.50
N ARG A 54 -1.44 8.26 -19.38
CA ARG A 54 -1.76 7.77 -18.02
C ARG A 54 -2.95 8.51 -17.45
N ILE A 55 -3.71 7.81 -16.63
CA ILE A 55 -4.75 8.39 -15.79
C ILE A 55 -4.23 8.51 -14.37
N LEU A 56 -4.43 9.65 -13.75
CA LEU A 56 -4.08 9.90 -12.35
C LEU A 56 -5.33 10.37 -11.62
N LEU A 57 -5.53 9.94 -10.39
CA LEU A 57 -6.63 10.43 -9.57
C LEU A 57 -6.41 11.91 -9.21
N THR A 58 -7.47 12.69 -9.30
CA THR A 58 -7.55 14.01 -8.66
C THR A 58 -7.65 13.86 -7.14
N GLU A 59 -7.52 14.95 -6.39
CA GLU A 59 -7.75 14.92 -4.93
C GLU A 59 -9.18 14.46 -4.60
N LYS A 60 -10.17 14.98 -5.32
CA LYS A 60 -11.57 14.56 -5.19
C LYS A 60 -11.76 13.10 -5.61
N GLY A 61 -11.02 12.65 -6.65
CA GLY A 61 -11.00 11.25 -7.06
C GLY A 61 -10.49 10.32 -5.98
N ARG A 62 -9.45 10.71 -5.22
CA ARG A 62 -8.94 9.93 -4.09
C ARG A 62 -9.97 9.81 -2.97
N GLN A 63 -10.61 10.92 -2.59
CA GLN A 63 -11.67 10.91 -1.58
C GLN A 63 -12.85 10.02 -2.00
N PHE A 64 -13.27 10.13 -3.25
CA PHE A 64 -14.37 9.33 -3.79
C PHE A 64 -14.00 7.85 -3.91
N LEU A 65 -12.74 7.52 -4.23
CA LEU A 65 -12.25 6.14 -4.33
C LEU A 65 -12.48 5.34 -3.04
N THR A 66 -12.20 5.94 -1.89
CA THR A 66 -12.42 5.29 -0.59
C THR A 66 -13.90 4.97 -0.38
N ALA A 67 -14.78 5.95 -0.60
CA ALA A 67 -16.22 5.77 -0.42
C ALA A 67 -16.80 4.71 -1.38
N VAL A 68 -16.35 4.71 -2.65
CA VAL A 68 -16.78 3.72 -3.65
C VAL A 68 -16.27 2.32 -3.29
N GLY A 69 -15.00 2.21 -2.88
CA GLY A 69 -14.41 0.93 -2.47
C GLY A 69 -15.17 0.28 -1.30
N ASP A 70 -15.45 1.06 -0.25
CA ASP A 70 -16.23 0.59 0.91
C ASP A 70 -17.64 0.15 0.49
N SER A 71 -18.30 0.90 -0.38
CA SER A 71 -19.67 0.59 -0.85
C SER A 71 -19.72 -0.68 -1.70
N LEU A 72 -18.77 -0.84 -2.63
CA LEU A 72 -18.67 -2.04 -3.48
C LEU A 72 -18.37 -3.29 -2.63
N ALA A 73 -17.47 -3.19 -1.65
CA ALA A 73 -17.15 -4.28 -0.74
C ALA A 73 -18.37 -4.72 0.09
N GLN A 74 -19.20 -3.76 0.54
CA GLN A 74 -20.44 -4.07 1.27
C GLN A 74 -21.45 -4.79 0.39
N LEU A 75 -21.64 -4.35 -0.87
CA LEU A 75 -22.54 -5.01 -1.83
C LEU A 75 -22.07 -6.43 -2.14
N ASP A 76 -20.77 -6.62 -2.45
CA ASP A 76 -20.22 -7.94 -2.75
C ASP A 76 -20.33 -8.87 -1.51
N THR A 77 -20.15 -8.35 -0.31
CA THR A 77 -20.36 -9.08 0.94
C THR A 77 -21.82 -9.52 1.09
N GLY A 78 -22.78 -8.62 0.82
CA GLY A 78 -24.20 -8.94 0.84
C GLY A 78 -24.57 -10.07 -0.12
N VAL A 79 -24.08 -10.00 -1.36
CA VAL A 79 -24.28 -11.04 -2.37
C VAL A 79 -23.66 -12.36 -1.93
N ASN A 80 -22.40 -12.35 -1.46
CA ASN A 80 -21.71 -13.55 -0.99
C ASN A 80 -22.42 -14.22 0.19
N ARG A 81 -22.97 -13.44 1.14
CA ARG A 81 -23.79 -13.98 2.25
C ARG A 81 -25.04 -14.70 1.76
N LEU A 82 -25.68 -14.19 0.72
CA LEU A 82 -26.87 -14.84 0.12
C LEU A 82 -26.52 -16.12 -0.64
N LEU A 83 -25.39 -16.11 -1.35
CA LEU A 83 -24.97 -17.23 -2.19
C LEU A 83 -24.33 -18.38 -1.38
N SER A 84 -23.58 -18.05 -0.33
CA SER A 84 -22.81 -19.07 0.40
C SER A 84 -23.62 -19.85 1.43
N GLY A 85 -24.77 -19.37 1.88
CA GLY A 85 -25.64 -20.05 2.88
C GLY A 85 -24.93 -20.40 4.20
N GLN A 86 -23.62 -20.17 4.28
CA GLN A 86 -22.75 -20.45 5.44
C GLN A 86 -22.04 -19.18 5.88
N SER A 87 -22.04 -18.90 7.16
CA SER A 87 -21.22 -17.84 7.71
C SER A 87 -19.75 -18.21 7.52
N THR A 88 -19.00 -17.41 6.75
CA THR A 88 -17.55 -17.52 6.67
C THR A 88 -16.99 -17.37 8.08
N LYS A 89 -16.40 -18.43 8.61
CA LYS A 89 -15.82 -18.47 9.96
C LYS A 89 -14.53 -19.29 9.94
N GLY A 90 -13.63 -18.95 10.82
CA GLY A 90 -12.34 -19.63 10.95
C GLY A 90 -11.27 -18.67 11.40
N THR A 91 -10.03 -19.14 11.43
CA THR A 91 -8.86 -18.32 11.75
C THR A 91 -7.92 -18.32 10.56
N LEU A 92 -7.55 -17.13 10.09
CA LEU A 92 -6.52 -16.93 9.08
C LEU A 92 -5.19 -16.61 9.76
N SER A 93 -4.18 -17.43 9.47
CA SER A 93 -2.80 -17.23 9.92
C SER A 93 -2.02 -16.44 8.87
N ILE A 94 -1.59 -15.25 9.21
CA ILE A 94 -0.93 -14.32 8.29
C ILE A 94 0.49 -14.04 8.76
N LEU A 95 1.46 -14.20 7.87
CA LEU A 95 2.82 -13.72 8.05
C LEU A 95 2.95 -12.35 7.35
N ALA A 96 3.26 -11.31 8.11
CA ALA A 96 3.47 -9.97 7.57
C ALA A 96 4.93 -9.56 7.73
N ARG A 97 5.68 -9.58 6.66
CA ARG A 97 7.09 -9.18 6.62
C ARG A 97 7.27 -7.70 6.29
N CYS A 98 6.24 -7.07 5.73
CA CYS A 98 6.21 -5.64 5.42
C CYS A 98 4.83 -5.03 5.71
N THR A 99 4.69 -3.72 5.60
CA THR A 99 3.42 -2.97 5.62
C THR A 99 2.47 -3.32 6.79
N ARG A 100 3.03 -3.46 8.03
CA ARG A 100 2.29 -3.92 9.22
C ARG A 100 1.03 -3.11 9.51
N GLU A 101 1.12 -1.79 9.46
CA GLU A 101 0.01 -0.88 9.78
C GLU A 101 -1.08 -0.96 8.71
N THR A 102 -0.71 -0.88 7.44
CA THR A 102 -1.64 -0.99 6.31
C THR A 102 -2.37 -2.33 6.32
N LEU A 103 -1.66 -3.44 6.55
CA LEU A 103 -2.26 -4.76 6.64
C LEU A 103 -3.25 -4.84 7.82
N THR A 104 -2.87 -4.32 8.98
CA THR A 104 -3.76 -4.29 10.16
C THR A 104 -5.05 -3.53 9.86
N TRP A 105 -4.96 -2.39 9.15
CA TRP A 105 -6.15 -1.64 8.73
C TRP A 105 -7.06 -2.48 7.83
N TYR A 106 -6.51 -3.19 6.85
CA TYR A 106 -7.29 -4.08 5.97
C TYR A 106 -7.91 -5.26 6.74
N ILE A 107 -7.18 -5.85 7.68
CA ILE A 107 -7.71 -6.90 8.57
C ILE A 107 -8.93 -6.39 9.35
N MET A 108 -8.84 -5.20 9.93
CA MET A 108 -9.96 -4.62 10.67
C MET A 108 -11.16 -4.31 9.78
N LYS A 109 -10.93 -3.81 8.57
CA LYS A 109 -11.99 -3.62 7.57
C LYS A 109 -12.62 -4.95 7.14
N PHE A 110 -11.82 -5.98 6.90
CA PHE A 110 -12.33 -7.31 6.58
C PHE A 110 -13.17 -7.89 7.73
N HIS A 111 -12.71 -7.73 8.97
CA HIS A 111 -13.44 -8.20 10.14
C HIS A 111 -14.81 -7.51 10.29
N GLN A 112 -14.94 -6.22 9.95
CA GLN A 112 -16.23 -5.53 9.92
C GLN A 112 -17.22 -6.20 8.94
N LEU A 113 -16.74 -6.74 7.83
CA LEU A 113 -17.53 -7.44 6.83
C LEU A 113 -17.80 -8.91 7.22
N TYR A 114 -16.83 -9.57 7.87
CA TYR A 114 -16.86 -10.98 8.27
C TYR A 114 -16.52 -11.16 9.75
N PRO A 115 -17.43 -10.82 10.68
CA PRO A 115 -17.15 -10.81 12.13
C PRO A 115 -16.80 -12.18 12.72
N SER A 116 -17.13 -13.27 12.04
CA SER A 116 -16.84 -14.64 12.47
C SER A 116 -15.45 -15.14 12.04
N VAL A 117 -14.68 -14.31 11.32
CA VAL A 117 -13.29 -14.61 10.93
C VAL A 117 -12.35 -14.01 11.96
N CYS A 118 -11.49 -14.85 12.51
CA CYS A 118 -10.39 -14.45 13.38
C CYS A 118 -9.08 -14.39 12.61
N PHE A 119 -8.12 -13.64 13.12
CA PHE A 119 -6.81 -13.48 12.49
C PHE A 119 -5.70 -13.74 13.50
N LYS A 120 -4.69 -14.49 13.05
CA LYS A 120 -3.42 -14.65 13.75
C LYS A 120 -2.34 -14.00 12.90
N LEU A 121 -1.83 -12.86 13.37
CA LEU A 121 -0.84 -12.07 12.64
C LEU A 121 0.54 -12.28 13.28
N THR A 122 1.52 -12.65 12.46
CA THR A 122 2.90 -12.89 12.87
C THR A 122 3.83 -11.97 12.08
N PHE A 123 4.84 -11.43 12.73
CA PHE A 123 5.84 -10.52 12.15
C PHE A 123 7.25 -11.10 12.18
N ASP A 124 7.36 -12.39 11.96
CA ASP A 124 8.63 -13.09 11.91
C ASP A 124 9.30 -12.90 10.53
N ASP A 125 10.57 -12.55 10.54
CA ASP A 125 11.30 -12.31 9.29
C ASP A 125 11.81 -13.61 8.66
N LEU A 126 12.07 -14.63 9.46
CA LEU A 126 12.65 -15.92 9.04
C LEU A 126 11.98 -17.09 9.78
N PRO A 127 10.71 -17.38 9.51
CA PRO A 127 10.07 -18.52 10.14
C PRO A 127 10.70 -19.84 9.66
N GLU A 128 10.78 -20.82 10.55
CA GLU A 128 11.30 -22.16 10.22
C GLU A 128 10.45 -22.89 9.17
N ASN A 129 9.14 -22.59 9.14
CA ASN A 129 8.19 -23.18 8.21
C ASN A 129 7.13 -22.17 7.78
N TYR A 130 6.97 -22.02 6.48
CA TYR A 130 5.94 -21.16 5.85
C TYR A 130 4.58 -21.84 5.74
N ASP A 131 4.47 -23.17 5.69
CA ASP A 131 3.23 -23.92 5.46
C ASP A 131 2.16 -23.68 6.53
N ARG A 132 2.54 -23.15 7.68
CA ARG A 132 1.62 -22.79 8.75
C ARG A 132 0.84 -21.48 8.52
N TYR A 133 1.13 -20.77 7.44
CA TYR A 133 0.47 -19.51 7.11
C TYR A 133 -0.44 -19.67 5.91
N ASP A 134 -1.64 -19.13 6.01
CA ASP A 134 -2.60 -19.10 4.92
C ASP A 134 -2.29 -17.96 3.94
N LEU A 135 -1.66 -16.89 4.43
CA LEU A 135 -1.29 -15.71 3.66
C LEU A 135 0.09 -15.19 4.10
N ILE A 136 0.92 -14.86 3.13
CA ILE A 136 2.22 -14.22 3.35
C ILE A 136 2.21 -12.86 2.63
N VAL A 137 2.52 -11.79 3.36
CA VAL A 137 2.67 -10.43 2.82
C VAL A 137 4.13 -10.03 2.92
N SER A 138 4.78 -9.87 1.78
CA SER A 138 6.21 -9.59 1.69
C SER A 138 6.55 -8.65 0.53
N ASP A 139 7.83 -8.28 0.46
CA ASP A 139 8.39 -7.60 -0.70
C ASP A 139 8.44 -8.54 -1.93
N PRO A 140 8.38 -8.01 -3.18
CA PRO A 140 8.20 -8.81 -4.39
C PRO A 140 9.40 -9.70 -4.76
N GLU A 141 10.56 -9.53 -4.14
CA GLU A 141 11.78 -10.27 -4.49
C GLU A 141 11.90 -11.64 -3.79
N GLU A 142 10.94 -11.99 -2.95
CA GLU A 142 10.99 -13.23 -2.16
C GLU A 142 10.08 -14.29 -2.75
N GLY A 143 10.62 -15.48 -2.96
CA GLY A 143 9.86 -16.67 -3.34
C GLY A 143 9.50 -17.50 -2.11
N PHE A 144 8.24 -17.96 -2.03
CA PHE A 144 7.74 -18.76 -0.91
C PHE A 144 7.25 -20.15 -1.38
N GLY A 145 8.11 -20.86 -2.13
CA GLY A 145 7.79 -22.22 -2.59
C GLY A 145 6.53 -22.28 -3.45
N ASP A 146 5.57 -23.13 -3.05
CA ASP A 146 4.35 -23.41 -3.81
C ASP A 146 3.23 -22.38 -3.62
N TYR A 147 3.47 -21.27 -2.93
CA TYR A 147 2.47 -20.22 -2.80
C TYR A 147 2.21 -19.51 -4.12
N MET A 148 0.94 -19.37 -4.48
CA MET A 148 0.55 -18.44 -5.55
C MET A 148 0.82 -17.02 -5.12
N SER A 149 1.59 -16.27 -5.92
CA SER A 149 1.88 -14.88 -5.64
C SER A 149 1.12 -13.95 -6.58
N PHE A 150 0.65 -12.84 -6.05
CA PHE A 150 0.09 -11.75 -6.84
C PHE A 150 0.53 -10.41 -6.25
N GLN A 151 0.70 -9.45 -7.13
CA GLN A 151 1.02 -8.11 -6.70
C GLN A 151 -0.22 -7.46 -6.11
N TRP A 152 -0.17 -7.19 -4.81
CA TRP A 152 -1.28 -6.56 -4.11
C TRP A 152 -1.33 -5.05 -4.35
N ARG A 153 -0.20 -4.35 -4.15
CA ARG A 153 -0.13 -2.89 -4.24
C ARG A 153 1.29 -2.42 -4.52
N ASN A 154 1.40 -1.24 -5.17
CA ASN A 154 2.65 -0.51 -5.24
C ASN A 154 2.69 0.53 -4.12
N PHE A 155 3.76 0.56 -3.36
CA PHE A 155 4.02 1.55 -2.33
C PHE A 155 5.17 2.46 -2.75
N ALA A 156 5.05 3.74 -2.41
CA ALA A 156 6.17 4.66 -2.49
C ALA A 156 7.11 4.46 -1.30
N MET A 157 8.40 4.70 -1.51
CA MET A 157 9.38 4.75 -0.43
C MET A 157 9.60 6.22 -0.05
N HIS A 158 9.49 6.52 1.24
CA HIS A 158 9.68 7.84 1.80
C HIS A 158 10.84 7.84 2.77
N VAL A 159 11.61 8.94 2.75
CA VAL A 159 12.55 9.25 3.84
C VAL A 159 11.76 9.98 4.91
N VAL A 160 11.88 9.52 6.15
CA VAL A 160 11.19 10.09 7.31
C VAL A 160 12.22 10.57 8.35
N ALA A 161 11.90 11.67 9.02
CA ALA A 161 12.74 12.25 10.05
C ALA A 161 11.90 12.96 11.12
N ALA A 162 12.52 13.43 12.20
CA ALA A 162 11.86 14.31 13.15
C ALA A 162 11.41 15.61 12.46
N GLU A 163 10.29 16.20 12.88
CA GLU A 163 9.76 17.45 12.31
C GLU A 163 10.77 18.63 12.41
N THR A 164 11.71 18.55 13.32
CA THR A 164 12.78 19.54 13.51
C THR A 164 13.89 19.42 12.47
N GLU A 165 13.93 18.33 11.70
CA GLU A 165 14.97 18.10 10.70
C GLU A 165 14.76 19.03 9.49
N PRO A 166 15.79 19.82 9.09
CA PRO A 166 15.66 20.78 7.98
C PRO A 166 15.24 20.16 6.64
N LEU A 167 15.61 18.90 6.40
CA LEU A 167 15.23 18.17 5.18
C LEU A 167 13.71 17.94 5.03
N CYS A 168 12.94 18.03 6.12
CA CYS A 168 11.48 17.87 6.08
C CYS A 168 10.74 19.04 5.40
N ARG A 169 11.44 20.13 5.03
CA ARG A 169 10.82 21.36 4.51
C ARG A 169 10.70 21.41 2.98
N GLY A 170 11.01 20.33 2.27
CA GLY A 170 10.96 20.34 0.81
C GLY A 170 11.23 18.99 0.17
N THR A 171 11.37 18.99 -1.17
CA THR A 171 11.76 17.79 -1.91
C THR A 171 13.25 17.52 -1.70
N VAL A 172 13.57 16.29 -1.31
CA VAL A 172 14.94 15.86 -1.01
C VAL A 172 15.45 14.99 -2.16
N THR A 173 16.65 15.28 -2.62
CA THR A 173 17.36 14.42 -3.60
C THR A 173 18.21 13.38 -2.88
N LEU A 174 18.44 12.22 -3.51
CA LEU A 174 19.29 11.17 -2.95
C LEU A 174 20.71 11.68 -2.58
N SER A 175 21.25 12.59 -3.36
CA SER A 175 22.59 13.12 -3.12
C SER A 175 22.71 13.92 -1.82
N GLN A 176 21.63 14.57 -1.38
CA GLN A 176 21.57 15.30 -0.11
C GLN A 176 21.60 14.36 1.10
N LEU A 177 21.22 13.10 0.91
CA LEU A 177 21.18 12.08 1.97
C LEU A 177 22.55 11.48 2.31
N LYS A 178 23.58 11.75 1.48
CA LYS A 178 24.90 11.13 1.57
C LYS A 178 25.57 11.26 2.95
N GLU A 179 25.42 12.40 3.60
CA GLU A 179 26.07 12.69 4.88
C GLU A 179 25.20 12.36 6.09
N HIS A 180 23.95 11.94 5.87
CA HIS A 180 23.02 11.67 6.97
C HIS A 180 23.15 10.23 7.48
N LEU A 181 22.84 10.07 8.76
CA LEU A 181 22.80 8.79 9.45
C LEU A 181 21.38 8.20 9.34
N PHE A 182 21.30 6.90 9.12
CA PHE A 182 20.04 6.18 9.00
C PHE A 182 19.79 5.24 10.16
N VAL A 183 18.53 5.20 10.59
CA VAL A 183 18.01 4.17 11.50
C VAL A 183 17.08 3.28 10.69
N ILE A 184 17.36 1.99 10.67
CA ILE A 184 16.67 1.01 9.84
C ILE A 184 16.14 -0.15 10.67
N THR A 185 15.13 -0.84 10.17
CA THR A 185 14.60 -2.04 10.82
C THR A 185 15.31 -3.32 10.39
N SER A 186 15.84 -3.38 9.19
CA SER A 186 16.66 -4.47 8.69
C SER A 186 17.35 -4.10 7.39
N SER A 187 18.64 -4.36 7.31
CA SER A 187 19.46 -4.21 6.09
C SER A 187 19.12 -5.28 5.03
N GLN A 188 18.48 -6.37 5.43
CA GLN A 188 18.13 -7.48 4.55
C GLN A 188 16.74 -7.33 3.90
N ARG A 189 15.94 -6.36 4.30
CA ARG A 189 14.62 -6.12 3.71
C ARG A 189 14.70 -5.42 2.37
N GLY A 190 13.78 -5.78 1.45
CA GLY A 190 13.75 -5.29 0.08
C GLY A 190 13.73 -3.77 -0.01
N GLY A 191 12.99 -3.07 0.85
CA GLY A 191 12.95 -1.61 0.89
C GLY A 191 14.33 -0.98 1.11
N PHE A 192 15.10 -1.47 2.10
CA PHE A 192 16.46 -0.94 2.31
C PHE A 192 17.43 -1.36 1.19
N LYS A 193 17.32 -2.58 0.67
CA LYS A 193 18.14 -3.02 -0.47
C LYS A 193 17.95 -2.13 -1.69
N LEU A 194 16.70 -1.82 -2.04
CA LEU A 194 16.37 -0.91 -3.15
C LEU A 194 16.94 0.50 -2.92
N PHE A 195 16.81 1.03 -1.70
CA PHE A 195 17.37 2.31 -1.33
C PHE A 195 18.90 2.31 -1.42
N ALA A 196 19.56 1.31 -0.87
CA ALA A 196 21.01 1.17 -0.92
C ALA A 196 21.53 1.02 -2.38
N GLN A 197 20.81 0.30 -3.23
CA GLN A 197 21.11 0.20 -4.65
C GLN A 197 21.00 1.56 -5.36
N ALA A 198 19.94 2.32 -5.08
CA ALA A 198 19.76 3.66 -5.64
C ALA A 198 20.87 4.63 -5.17
N CYS A 199 21.30 4.55 -3.92
CA CYS A 199 22.43 5.31 -3.40
C CYS A 199 23.75 4.93 -4.09
N LYS A 200 23.97 3.62 -4.29
CA LYS A 200 25.17 3.11 -4.99
C LYS A 200 25.25 3.63 -6.41
N GLN A 201 24.14 3.71 -7.13
CA GLN A 201 24.07 4.31 -8.47
C GLN A 201 24.46 5.80 -8.48
N ARG A 202 24.37 6.49 -7.34
CA ARG A 202 24.79 7.89 -7.13
C ARG A 202 26.17 8.01 -6.48
N GLY A 203 26.91 6.89 -6.36
CA GLY A 203 28.30 6.88 -5.90
C GLY A 203 28.49 6.92 -4.38
N PHE A 204 27.49 6.54 -3.58
CA PHE A 204 27.63 6.47 -2.12
C PHE A 204 26.84 5.29 -1.52
N ALA A 205 27.17 4.94 -0.26
CA ALA A 205 26.42 3.99 0.53
C ALA A 205 25.74 4.70 1.70
N PRO A 206 24.52 4.29 2.10
CA PRO A 206 23.87 4.85 3.29
C PRO A 206 24.68 4.57 4.55
N LYS A 207 24.81 5.59 5.41
CA LYS A 207 25.49 5.48 6.71
C LYS A 207 24.48 5.00 7.75
N VAL A 208 24.51 3.72 8.15
CA VAL A 208 23.60 3.16 9.15
C VAL A 208 24.12 3.46 10.53
N LEU A 209 23.35 4.19 11.33
CA LEU A 209 23.61 4.49 12.76
C LEU A 209 23.11 3.36 13.64
N LEU A 210 21.88 2.88 13.37
CA LEU A 210 21.22 1.87 14.16
C LEU A 210 20.43 0.93 13.25
N GLU A 211 20.64 -0.35 13.42
CA GLU A 211 19.77 -1.40 12.89
C GLU A 211 19.06 -2.07 14.06
N CYS A 212 17.73 -2.14 14.03
CA CYS A 212 16.91 -2.75 15.08
C CYS A 212 15.73 -3.50 14.44
N ASP A 213 15.22 -4.49 15.12
CA ASP A 213 14.07 -5.31 14.70
C ASP A 213 12.72 -4.77 15.21
N ASP A 214 12.75 -3.77 16.07
CA ASP A 214 11.57 -3.16 16.69
C ASP A 214 11.27 -1.75 16.15
N TYR A 215 10.04 -1.57 15.66
CA TYR A 215 9.58 -0.28 15.13
C TYR A 215 9.46 0.82 16.18
N ARG A 216 9.19 0.49 17.44
CA ARG A 216 9.12 1.48 18.52
C ARG A 216 10.50 2.03 18.84
N CYS A 217 11.49 1.15 18.86
CA CYS A 217 12.89 1.52 19.04
C CYS A 217 13.33 2.46 17.89
N ARG A 218 13.08 2.07 16.65
CA ARG A 218 13.36 2.89 15.47
C ARG A 218 12.68 4.28 15.56
N ASN A 219 11.38 4.31 15.81
CA ASN A 219 10.63 5.57 15.87
C ASN A 219 11.09 6.46 17.03
N ARG A 220 11.48 5.85 18.15
CA ARG A 220 12.07 6.61 19.27
C ARG A 220 13.38 7.29 18.88
N ALA A 221 14.26 6.55 18.18
CA ALA A 221 15.51 7.12 17.68
C ALA A 221 15.27 8.27 16.70
N LEU A 222 14.34 8.09 15.74
CA LEU A 222 13.97 9.16 14.80
C LEU A 222 13.43 10.40 15.51
N ASN A 223 12.54 10.25 16.50
CA ASN A 223 11.97 11.35 17.26
C ASN A 223 13.02 12.13 18.10
N MET A 224 14.15 11.51 18.42
CA MET A 224 15.26 12.21 19.08
C MET A 224 16.02 13.14 18.13
N GLY A 225 15.83 12.98 16.81
CA GLY A 225 16.48 13.78 15.77
C GLY A 225 17.90 13.34 15.42
N GLY A 226 18.50 14.02 14.44
CA GLY A 226 19.88 13.75 13.99
C GLY A 226 20.03 12.51 13.13
N CYS A 227 18.95 11.83 12.77
CA CYS A 227 18.97 10.66 11.88
C CYS A 227 17.70 10.58 11.03
N LEU A 228 17.79 9.82 9.97
CA LEU A 228 16.73 9.59 8.99
C LEU A 228 16.27 8.14 9.05
N GLY A 229 15.05 7.89 8.64
CA GLY A 229 14.51 6.55 8.44
C GLY A 229 13.92 6.36 7.06
N LEU A 230 13.62 5.11 6.73
CA LEU A 230 12.88 4.77 5.53
C LEU A 230 11.50 4.25 5.92
N ASN A 231 10.48 4.72 5.24
CA ASN A 231 9.13 4.19 5.36
C ASN A 231 8.60 3.78 3.98
N VAL A 232 7.81 2.72 3.95
CA VAL A 232 7.19 2.22 2.72
C VAL A 232 5.68 2.27 2.93
N GLY A 233 4.98 3.04 2.12
CA GLY A 233 3.54 3.21 2.27
C GLY A 233 2.99 4.29 1.32
N ASN A 234 1.73 4.61 1.46
CA ASN A 234 1.13 5.79 0.83
C ASN A 234 1.32 7.00 1.75
N ASP A 235 1.19 8.20 1.20
CA ASP A 235 1.35 9.46 1.93
C ASP A 235 0.48 9.54 3.21
N ASP A 236 -0.71 8.96 3.18
CA ASP A 236 -1.63 8.92 4.34
C ASP A 236 -1.24 7.84 5.37
N ASP A 237 -0.66 6.73 4.93
CA ASP A 237 -0.22 5.61 5.78
C ASP A 237 1.14 5.89 6.45
N THR A 238 1.90 6.84 5.94
CA THR A 238 3.28 7.13 6.38
C THR A 238 3.38 8.21 7.45
N ARG A 239 2.27 8.86 7.79
CA ARG A 239 2.23 9.88 8.85
C ARG A 239 2.31 9.24 10.23
N LEU A 240 3.52 9.03 10.69
CA LEU A 240 3.76 8.66 12.08
C LEU A 240 3.64 9.91 12.96
N PRO A 241 2.99 9.85 14.14
CA PRO A 241 2.92 10.98 15.06
C PRO A 241 4.32 11.53 15.39
N GLY A 242 4.56 12.82 15.10
CA GLY A 242 5.83 13.50 15.34
C GLY A 242 6.91 13.28 14.28
N LEU A 243 6.61 12.59 13.16
CA LEU A 243 7.54 12.41 12.03
C LEU A 243 6.93 12.98 10.74
N ARG A 244 7.79 13.48 9.87
CA ARG A 244 7.49 13.93 8.50
C ARG A 244 8.42 13.28 7.49
#